data_91434630a7ea21c3e41bb928af25d507
#
_entry.id   91434630a7ea21c3e41bb928af25d507
#
_cell.length_a   1.000
_cell.length_b   1.000
_cell.length_c   1.000
_cell.angle_alpha   90.00
_cell.angle_beta   90.00
_cell.angle_gamma   90.00
#
_symmetry.space_group_name_H-M   'P 1'
#
loop_
_entity.id
_entity.type
_entity.pdbx_description
1 polymer ?
#
loop_
_entity_poly.entity_id
_entity_poly.type
_entity_poly.pdbx_seq_one_letter_code
_entity_poly.pdbx_strand_id
1 'polypeptide(L)'
;SLAKEMPETVATAVSPMLNLLMVLFTPLTWLFSQWKRLLGHFVHSTEEDTITEGELMTMVSEAENDGELTDRESELIRSAIEFDDVEVEEILTPRVDVIAVEDDMPLEEVAQTFAESGYSRLPVYHDTIDNIIGVVHEKDFYMARLKKETKLEDLVKPTLYTTGSTQISQLLRTLREQHHH
;
A
#
# COMPACT_ATOMS: atom_id res chain seq x y z
N SER A 1 -18.56 4.74 -69.45
CA SER A 1 -17.24 5.35 -69.26
C SER A 1 -17.30 6.82 -68.85
N LEU A 2 -18.43 7.29 -68.30
CA LEU A 2 -18.63 8.68 -67.87
C LEU A 2 -18.37 8.90 -66.35
N ALA A 3 -18.03 7.86 -65.62
CA ALA A 3 -17.85 7.93 -64.18
C ALA A 3 -16.40 8.16 -63.73
N LYS A 4 -15.44 8.32 -64.63
CA LYS A 4 -14.01 8.40 -64.33
C LYS A 4 -13.39 9.80 -64.43
N GLU A 5 -14.12 10.79 -64.93
CA GLU A 5 -13.61 12.17 -65.15
C GLU A 5 -14.18 13.19 -64.15
N MET A 6 -15.10 12.79 -63.28
CA MET A 6 -15.72 13.69 -62.30
C MET A 6 -14.90 14.01 -61.06
N PRO A 7 -13.94 13.21 -60.57
CA PRO A 7 -13.21 13.55 -59.35
C PRO A 7 -12.18 14.68 -59.52
N GLU A 8 -11.57 14.82 -60.70
CA GLU A 8 -10.55 15.86 -60.88
C GLU A 8 -11.13 17.27 -61.05
N THR A 9 -12.29 17.41 -61.67
CA THR A 9 -12.93 18.71 -61.91
C THR A 9 -13.54 19.23 -60.58
N VAL A 10 -14.06 18.34 -59.74
CA VAL A 10 -14.58 18.70 -58.41
C VAL A 10 -13.41 19.02 -57.46
N ALA A 11 -12.31 18.27 -57.53
CA ALA A 11 -11.13 18.52 -56.73
C ALA A 11 -10.45 19.86 -57.07
N THR A 12 -10.38 20.23 -58.36
CA THR A 12 -9.82 21.53 -58.81
C THR A 12 -10.74 22.72 -58.49
N ALA A 13 -12.06 22.53 -58.47
CA ALA A 13 -13.01 23.58 -58.11
C ALA A 13 -13.09 23.76 -56.56
N VAL A 14 -12.90 22.70 -55.78
CA VAL A 14 -12.94 22.75 -54.31
C VAL A 14 -11.58 23.19 -53.70
N SER A 15 -10.48 22.97 -54.42
CA SER A 15 -9.12 23.33 -53.98
C SER A 15 -8.93 24.82 -53.61
N PRO A 16 -9.38 25.79 -54.44
CA PRO A 16 -9.24 27.21 -54.07
C PRO A 16 -10.13 27.60 -52.90
N MET A 17 -11.30 26.95 -52.75
CA MET A 17 -12.18 27.19 -51.59
C MET A 17 -11.57 26.65 -50.29
N LEU A 18 -10.93 25.47 -50.33
CA LEU A 18 -10.21 24.91 -49.17
C LEU A 18 -8.97 25.76 -48.82
N ASN A 19 -8.23 26.24 -49.82
CA ASN A 19 -7.10 27.13 -49.62
C ASN A 19 -7.54 28.47 -48.98
N LEU A 20 -8.65 29.06 -49.47
CA LEU A 20 -9.23 30.26 -48.87
C LEU A 20 -9.62 30.03 -47.43
N LEU A 21 -10.24 28.89 -47.14
CA LEU A 21 -10.61 28.50 -45.76
C LEU A 21 -9.36 28.31 -44.90
N MET A 22 -8.32 27.63 -45.39
CA MET A 22 -7.05 27.47 -44.66
C MET A 22 -6.39 28.82 -44.36
N VAL A 23 -6.32 29.72 -45.34
CA VAL A 23 -5.73 31.06 -45.13
C VAL A 23 -6.54 31.87 -44.12
N LEU A 24 -7.88 31.73 -44.13
CA LEU A 24 -8.74 32.43 -43.18
C LEU A 24 -8.63 31.86 -41.74
N PHE A 25 -8.43 30.53 -41.58
CA PHE A 25 -8.33 29.89 -40.28
C PHE A 25 -6.89 29.89 -39.73
N THR A 26 -5.87 30.09 -40.57
CA THR A 26 -4.46 30.16 -40.14
C THR A 26 -4.21 31.24 -39.09
N PRO A 27 -4.66 32.50 -39.22
CA PRO A 27 -4.46 33.51 -38.22
C PRO A 27 -5.27 33.23 -36.93
N LEU A 28 -6.41 32.54 -37.09
CA LEU A 28 -7.25 32.17 -35.93
C LEU A 28 -6.58 31.08 -35.08
N THR A 29 -5.99 30.07 -35.69
CA THR A 29 -5.22 29.02 -35.00
C THR A 29 -3.95 29.58 -34.38
N TRP A 30 -3.29 30.55 -35.03
CA TRP A 30 -2.14 31.25 -34.44
C TRP A 30 -2.55 32.08 -33.23
N LEU A 31 -3.68 32.78 -33.29
CA LEU A 31 -4.23 33.54 -32.17
C LEU A 31 -4.61 32.63 -31.00
N PHE A 32 -5.25 31.48 -31.28
CA PHE A 32 -5.56 30.47 -30.25
C PHE A 32 -4.31 29.87 -29.63
N SER A 33 -3.24 29.64 -30.40
CA SER A 33 -1.99 29.13 -29.86
C SER A 33 -1.27 30.16 -28.99
N GLN A 34 -1.38 31.45 -29.32
CA GLN A 34 -0.86 32.53 -28.42
C GLN A 34 -1.70 32.64 -27.14
N TRP A 35 -3.02 32.50 -27.22
CA TRP A 35 -3.89 32.48 -26.05
C TRP A 35 -3.62 31.27 -25.16
N LYS A 36 -3.41 30.08 -25.73
CA LYS A 36 -2.96 28.90 -24.98
C LYS A 36 -1.63 29.15 -24.28
N ARG A 37 -0.69 29.84 -24.91
CA ARG A 37 0.60 30.18 -24.33
C ARG A 37 0.47 31.18 -23.19
N LEU A 38 -0.41 32.19 -23.34
CA LEU A 38 -0.69 33.18 -22.30
C LEU A 38 -1.43 32.55 -21.11
N LEU A 39 -2.46 31.72 -21.37
CA LEU A 39 -3.17 30.96 -20.35
C LEU A 39 -2.29 29.90 -19.69
N GLY A 40 -1.41 29.24 -20.44
CA GLY A 40 -0.42 28.29 -19.89
C GLY A 40 0.58 28.95 -18.96
N HIS A 41 0.85 30.25 -19.13
CA HIS A 41 1.71 31.00 -18.20
C HIS A 41 0.99 31.43 -16.92
N PHE A 42 -0.34 31.52 -16.96
CA PHE A 42 -1.18 31.80 -15.80
C PHE A 42 -1.67 30.52 -15.08
N VAL A 43 -1.66 29.39 -15.76
CA VAL A 43 -2.04 28.05 -15.28
C VAL A 43 -0.79 27.19 -14.99
N HIS A 44 0.41 27.80 -14.89
CA HIS A 44 1.52 27.19 -14.17
C HIS A 44 1.29 27.40 -12.65
N SER A 45 0.11 27.03 -12.19
CA SER A 45 0.00 26.43 -10.87
C SER A 45 0.80 25.13 -10.96
N THR A 46 1.81 25.05 -10.17
CA THR A 46 2.57 23.87 -9.82
C THR A 46 1.61 22.82 -9.24
N GLU A 47 0.77 22.23 -10.09
CA GLU A 47 0.33 20.88 -9.87
C GLU A 47 1.50 20.05 -10.40
N GLU A 48 2.43 19.72 -9.50
CA GLU A 48 3.05 18.40 -9.61
C GLU A 48 1.87 17.48 -9.84
N ASP A 49 1.84 16.78 -10.97
CA ASP A 49 0.91 15.68 -11.24
C ASP A 49 1.23 14.57 -10.22
N THR A 50 0.90 14.82 -8.96
CA THR A 50 0.86 13.78 -7.95
C THR A 50 -0.39 13.00 -8.27
N ILE A 51 -0.18 11.90 -8.99
CA ILE A 51 -1.24 10.91 -9.24
C ILE A 51 -1.83 10.58 -7.88
N THR A 52 -3.10 10.91 -7.70
CA THR A 52 -3.80 10.62 -6.47
C THR A 52 -4.11 9.11 -6.40
N GLU A 53 -4.28 8.58 -5.20
CA GLU A 53 -4.67 7.18 -4.99
C GLU A 53 -5.94 6.82 -5.77
N GLY A 54 -6.93 7.72 -5.80
CA GLY A 54 -8.14 7.53 -6.60
C GLY A 54 -7.89 7.44 -8.11
N GLU A 55 -6.91 8.19 -8.63
CA GLU A 55 -6.50 8.08 -10.03
C GLU A 55 -5.79 6.76 -10.32
N LEU A 56 -4.92 6.29 -9.40
CA LEU A 56 -4.30 4.97 -9.50
C LEU A 56 -5.35 3.85 -9.52
N MET A 57 -6.34 3.90 -8.62
CA MET A 57 -7.44 2.92 -8.59
C MET A 57 -8.25 2.93 -9.89
N THR A 58 -8.46 4.11 -10.49
CA THR A 58 -9.15 4.24 -11.78
C THR A 58 -8.33 3.62 -12.90
N MET A 59 -7.02 3.89 -12.96
CA MET A 59 -6.12 3.31 -13.96
C MET A 59 -6.07 1.77 -13.85
N VAL A 60 -6.03 1.22 -12.64
CA VAL A 60 -6.08 -0.23 -12.42
C VAL A 60 -7.39 -0.82 -12.95
N SER A 61 -8.52 -0.14 -12.69
CA SER A 61 -9.82 -0.59 -13.17
C SER A 61 -9.95 -0.51 -14.71
N GLU A 62 -9.38 0.50 -15.33
CA GLU A 62 -9.33 0.62 -16.79
C GLU A 62 -8.48 -0.49 -17.42
N ALA A 63 -7.27 -0.73 -16.87
CA ALA A 63 -6.39 -1.79 -17.35
C ALA A 63 -7.01 -3.20 -17.19
N GLU A 64 -7.79 -3.43 -16.13
CA GLU A 64 -8.56 -4.66 -15.93
C GLU A 64 -9.65 -4.81 -17.00
N ASN A 65 -10.44 -3.75 -17.26
CA ASN A 65 -11.49 -3.75 -18.26
C ASN A 65 -10.96 -3.95 -19.69
N ASP A 66 -9.79 -3.42 -19.97
CA ASP A 66 -9.12 -3.55 -21.29
C ASP A 66 -8.41 -4.91 -21.45
N GLY A 67 -8.37 -5.73 -20.37
CA GLY A 67 -7.75 -7.05 -20.39
C GLY A 67 -6.23 -7.03 -20.33
N GLU A 68 -5.62 -5.89 -19.97
CA GLU A 68 -4.18 -5.75 -19.78
C GLU A 68 -3.75 -6.31 -18.41
N LEU A 69 -4.65 -6.28 -17.42
CA LEU A 69 -4.48 -6.89 -16.10
C LEU A 69 -5.53 -7.99 -15.92
N THR A 70 -5.13 -9.06 -15.27
CA THR A 70 -6.08 -10.07 -14.78
C THR A 70 -6.76 -9.58 -13.50
N ASP A 71 -7.95 -10.08 -13.19
CA ASP A 71 -8.70 -9.79 -11.95
C ASP A 71 -7.80 -9.95 -10.70
N ARG A 72 -6.97 -10.98 -10.69
CA ARG A 72 -6.04 -11.26 -9.58
C ARG A 72 -4.92 -10.22 -9.46
N GLU A 73 -4.37 -9.74 -10.57
CA GLU A 73 -3.34 -8.70 -10.58
C GLU A 73 -3.93 -7.38 -10.12
N SER A 74 -5.12 -7.04 -10.57
CA SER A 74 -5.85 -5.85 -10.14
C SER A 74 -6.15 -5.89 -8.63
N GLU A 75 -6.61 -7.02 -8.11
CA GLU A 75 -6.86 -7.23 -6.68
C GLU A 75 -5.58 -7.07 -5.84
N LEU A 76 -4.46 -7.62 -6.30
CA LEU A 76 -3.16 -7.47 -5.62
C LEU A 76 -2.70 -6.01 -5.58
N ILE A 77 -2.87 -5.27 -6.67
CA ILE A 77 -2.49 -3.85 -6.73
C ILE A 77 -3.37 -3.02 -5.78
N ARG A 78 -4.69 -3.23 -5.79
CA ARG A 78 -5.62 -2.55 -4.86
C ARG A 78 -5.25 -2.86 -3.41
N SER A 79 -5.06 -4.13 -3.08
CA SER A 79 -4.66 -4.54 -1.73
C SER A 79 -3.32 -3.94 -1.29
N ALA A 80 -2.37 -3.75 -2.23
CA ALA A 80 -1.09 -3.12 -1.92
C ALA A 80 -1.22 -1.61 -1.64
N ILE A 81 -2.14 -0.92 -2.32
CA ILE A 81 -2.44 0.49 -2.09
C ILE A 81 -3.13 0.64 -0.73
N GLU A 82 -4.20 -0.13 -0.49
CA GLU A 82 -4.95 -0.12 0.77
C GLU A 82 -4.08 -0.48 1.99
N PHE A 83 -3.09 -1.38 1.81
CA PHE A 83 -2.18 -1.79 2.88
C PHE A 83 -1.37 -0.64 3.47
N ASP A 84 -1.06 0.39 2.69
CA ASP A 84 -0.27 1.53 3.16
C ASP A 84 -1.08 2.45 4.10
N ASP A 85 -2.41 2.43 3.98
CA ASP A 85 -3.30 3.28 4.77
C ASP A 85 -3.77 2.62 6.08
N VAL A 86 -3.67 1.29 6.20
CA VAL A 86 -4.14 0.56 7.39
C VAL A 86 -3.27 0.88 8.60
N GLU A 87 -3.90 1.23 9.71
CA GLU A 87 -3.25 1.48 11.00
C GLU A 87 -3.19 0.21 11.86
N VAL A 88 -2.20 0.16 12.76
CA VAL A 88 -2.01 -0.98 13.69
C VAL A 88 -3.26 -1.22 14.53
N GLU A 89 -3.97 -0.17 14.94
CA GLU A 89 -5.17 -0.30 15.76
C GLU A 89 -6.32 -1.06 15.09
N GLU A 90 -6.34 -1.12 13.75
CA GLU A 90 -7.36 -1.84 12.99
C GLU A 90 -7.13 -3.37 12.97
N ILE A 91 -5.87 -3.81 13.18
CA ILE A 91 -5.50 -5.24 13.07
C ILE A 91 -4.98 -5.85 14.37
N LEU A 92 -4.74 -5.05 15.42
CA LEU A 92 -4.19 -5.56 16.67
C LEU A 92 -5.18 -6.51 17.37
N THR A 93 -4.63 -7.47 18.11
CA THR A 93 -5.42 -8.29 19.04
C THR A 93 -5.83 -7.44 20.23
N PRO A 94 -7.14 -7.28 20.52
CA PRO A 94 -7.60 -6.53 21.66
C PRO A 94 -7.03 -7.09 22.98
N ARG A 95 -6.76 -6.22 23.96
CA ARG A 95 -6.19 -6.59 25.26
C ARG A 95 -6.90 -7.78 25.92
N VAL A 96 -8.21 -7.82 25.84
CA VAL A 96 -9.05 -8.86 26.46
C VAL A 96 -8.86 -10.24 25.85
N ASP A 97 -8.31 -10.31 24.63
CA ASP A 97 -8.07 -11.54 23.89
C ASP A 97 -6.58 -11.94 23.90
N VAL A 98 -5.71 -11.10 24.50
CA VAL A 98 -4.28 -11.41 24.60
C VAL A 98 -4.04 -12.48 25.65
N ILE A 99 -3.43 -13.59 25.26
CA ILE A 99 -2.93 -14.62 26.17
C ILE A 99 -1.48 -14.30 26.49
N ALA A 100 -1.21 -14.01 27.76
CA ALA A 100 0.10 -13.64 28.28
C ALA A 100 0.40 -14.40 29.58
N VAL A 101 1.67 -14.39 30.01
CA VAL A 101 2.13 -15.04 31.26
C VAL A 101 2.83 -14.01 32.12
N GLU A 102 2.72 -14.18 33.44
CA GLU A 102 3.43 -13.35 34.41
C GLU A 102 4.88 -13.82 34.56
N ASP A 103 5.81 -12.90 34.82
CA ASP A 103 7.24 -13.20 34.86
C ASP A 103 7.66 -14.14 36.01
N ASP A 104 6.88 -14.21 37.09
CA ASP A 104 7.07 -15.11 38.24
C ASP A 104 6.22 -16.39 38.15
N MET A 105 5.45 -16.58 37.07
CA MET A 105 4.60 -17.76 36.87
C MET A 105 5.41 -19.05 36.86
N PRO A 106 4.94 -20.11 37.55
CA PRO A 106 5.59 -21.42 37.53
C PRO A 106 5.75 -21.98 36.13
N LEU A 107 6.93 -22.52 35.82
CA LEU A 107 7.22 -23.03 34.44
C LEU A 107 6.24 -24.12 33.97
N GLU A 108 5.60 -24.86 34.88
CA GLU A 108 4.56 -25.83 34.56
C GLU A 108 3.30 -25.15 34.01
N GLU A 109 2.90 -24.03 34.61
CA GLU A 109 1.73 -23.26 34.19
C GLU A 109 2.01 -22.56 32.84
N VAL A 110 3.22 -22.05 32.65
CA VAL A 110 3.66 -21.50 31.34
C VAL A 110 3.61 -22.58 30.25
N ALA A 111 4.07 -23.81 30.57
CA ALA A 111 4.00 -24.93 29.66
C ALA A 111 2.56 -25.28 29.28
N GLN A 112 1.66 -25.25 30.27
CA GLN A 112 0.24 -25.50 30.05
C GLN A 112 -0.36 -24.40 29.16
N THR A 113 -0.03 -23.14 29.40
CA THR A 113 -0.48 -22.01 28.57
C THR A 113 -0.02 -22.15 27.13
N PHE A 114 1.22 -22.57 26.87
CA PHE A 114 1.67 -22.89 25.51
C PHE A 114 0.87 -24.01 24.87
N ALA A 115 0.64 -25.10 25.62
CA ALA A 115 -0.07 -26.29 25.10
C ALA A 115 -1.55 -25.99 24.80
N GLU A 116 -2.21 -25.18 25.62
CA GLU A 116 -3.62 -24.83 25.46
C GLU A 116 -3.85 -23.78 24.38
N SER A 117 -2.97 -22.77 24.30
CA SER A 117 -3.09 -21.66 23.34
C SER A 117 -2.63 -22.03 21.93
N GLY A 118 -1.64 -22.93 21.81
CA GLY A 118 -1.00 -23.30 20.55
C GLY A 118 -0.14 -22.17 19.95
N TYR A 119 0.14 -21.11 20.71
CA TYR A 119 0.97 -20.01 20.26
C TYR A 119 2.46 -20.35 20.37
N SER A 120 3.26 -19.93 19.39
CA SER A 120 4.72 -20.08 19.41
C SER A 120 5.43 -18.99 20.21
N ARG A 121 4.72 -17.96 20.62
CA ARG A 121 5.22 -16.83 21.43
C ARG A 121 4.15 -16.36 22.38
N LEU A 122 4.52 -16.13 23.63
CA LEU A 122 3.65 -15.52 24.62
C LEU A 122 4.27 -14.23 25.13
N PRO A 123 3.51 -13.13 25.21
CA PRO A 123 3.91 -11.94 25.94
C PRO A 123 4.15 -12.27 27.41
N VAL A 124 5.18 -11.64 27.99
CA VAL A 124 5.47 -11.73 29.42
C VAL A 124 5.26 -10.37 30.03
N TYR A 125 4.50 -10.32 31.13
CA TYR A 125 4.19 -9.07 31.83
C TYR A 125 4.67 -9.14 33.30
N HIS A 126 4.85 -7.97 33.91
CA HIS A 126 5.16 -7.81 35.32
C HIS A 126 4.02 -7.08 36.03
N ASP A 127 3.49 -7.67 37.09
CA ASP A 127 2.34 -7.22 37.92
C ASP A 127 1.01 -7.14 37.12
N THR A 128 0.99 -6.42 35.99
CA THR A 128 -0.22 -6.20 35.20
C THR A 128 0.05 -6.41 33.73
N ILE A 129 -0.96 -6.88 33.02
CA ILE A 129 -0.88 -7.12 31.56
C ILE A 129 -0.55 -5.84 30.76
N ASP A 130 -0.67 -4.67 31.37
CA ASP A 130 -0.25 -3.41 30.74
C ASP A 130 1.26 -3.18 30.77
N ASN A 131 1.96 -3.91 31.61
CA ASN A 131 3.41 -3.82 31.76
C ASN A 131 4.10 -5.02 31.10
N ILE A 132 4.01 -5.09 29.77
CA ILE A 132 4.71 -6.13 29.00
C ILE A 132 6.21 -5.86 29.05
N ILE A 133 6.99 -6.84 29.51
CA ILE A 133 8.46 -6.77 29.59
C ILE A 133 9.16 -7.44 28.40
N GLY A 134 8.45 -8.22 27.63
CA GLY A 134 8.96 -8.88 26.42
C GLY A 134 8.12 -10.07 26.00
N VAL A 135 8.75 -10.99 25.27
CA VAL A 135 8.11 -12.23 24.80
C VAL A 135 8.98 -13.44 25.10
N VAL A 136 8.34 -14.57 25.42
CA VAL A 136 8.99 -15.86 25.53
C VAL A 136 8.63 -16.71 24.32
N HIS A 137 9.63 -17.38 23.71
CA HIS A 137 9.44 -18.27 22.58
C HIS A 137 9.28 -19.71 23.08
N GLU A 138 8.27 -20.42 22.60
CA GLU A 138 7.98 -21.81 22.95
C GLU A 138 9.22 -22.72 22.80
N LYS A 139 9.92 -22.61 21.68
CA LYS A 139 11.13 -23.41 21.42
C LYS A 139 12.22 -23.20 22.47
N ASP A 140 12.49 -21.92 22.81
CA ASP A 140 13.53 -21.57 23.76
C ASP A 140 13.12 -22.02 25.16
N PHE A 141 11.85 -21.88 25.50
CA PHE A 141 11.26 -22.34 26.74
C PHE A 141 11.44 -23.85 26.95
N TYR A 142 11.04 -24.69 25.98
CA TYR A 142 11.19 -26.13 26.13
C TYR A 142 12.67 -26.57 26.10
N MET A 143 13.53 -25.91 25.33
CA MET A 143 14.96 -26.18 25.37
C MET A 143 15.60 -25.84 26.72
N ALA A 144 15.14 -24.78 27.39
CA ALA A 144 15.63 -24.38 28.69
C ALA A 144 15.15 -25.33 29.80
N ARG A 145 13.92 -25.80 29.75
CA ARG A 145 13.40 -26.82 30.70
C ARG A 145 14.24 -28.08 30.76
N LEU A 146 14.87 -28.46 29.68
CA LEU A 146 15.79 -29.62 29.64
C LEU A 146 17.06 -29.38 30.49
N LYS A 147 17.43 -28.11 30.75
CA LYS A 147 18.63 -27.72 31.49
C LYS A 147 18.43 -27.56 33.01
N LYS A 148 17.23 -27.70 33.53
CA LYS A 148 16.82 -27.77 34.96
C LYS A 148 17.05 -26.55 35.86
N GLU A 149 17.70 -25.48 35.46
CA GLU A 149 18.03 -24.31 36.29
C GLU A 149 17.65 -22.98 35.62
N THR A 150 16.54 -22.91 34.93
CA THR A 150 16.16 -21.72 34.18
C THR A 150 14.92 -21.08 34.82
N LYS A 151 14.96 -19.78 34.99
CA LYS A 151 13.79 -18.97 35.35
C LYS A 151 13.14 -18.43 34.06
N LEU A 152 11.86 -18.11 34.13
CA LEU A 152 11.15 -17.51 33.01
C LEU A 152 11.76 -16.18 32.55
N GLU A 153 12.16 -15.34 33.52
CA GLU A 153 12.82 -14.05 33.28
C GLU A 153 14.05 -14.15 32.39
N ASP A 154 14.84 -15.22 32.50
CA ASP A 154 16.06 -15.44 31.69
C ASP A 154 15.75 -15.76 30.24
N LEU A 155 14.51 -16.09 29.91
CA LEU A 155 14.04 -16.47 28.57
C LEU A 155 13.32 -15.35 27.86
N VAL A 156 13.01 -14.25 28.56
CA VAL A 156 12.30 -13.11 28.02
C VAL A 156 13.19 -12.38 27.01
N LYS A 157 12.67 -12.23 25.80
CA LYS A 157 13.32 -11.45 24.75
C LYS A 157 12.63 -10.10 24.61
N PRO A 158 13.41 -9.03 24.35
CA PRO A 158 12.82 -7.72 24.13
C PRO A 158 11.91 -7.77 22.89
N THR A 159 10.85 -6.96 22.90
CA THR A 159 9.93 -6.82 21.80
C THR A 159 9.89 -5.38 21.32
N LEU A 160 9.40 -5.18 20.09
CA LEU A 160 9.17 -3.86 19.54
C LEU A 160 7.85 -3.30 20.07
N TYR A 161 7.86 -2.03 20.43
CA TYR A 161 6.66 -1.27 20.79
C TYR A 161 6.32 -0.29 19.67
N THR A 162 5.03 -0.14 19.41
CA THR A 162 4.50 0.82 18.43
C THR A 162 3.21 1.43 18.94
N THR A 163 2.71 2.46 18.29
CA THR A 163 1.42 3.08 18.60
C THR A 163 0.33 2.55 17.69
N GLY A 164 -0.93 2.63 18.12
CA GLY A 164 -2.08 2.22 17.31
C GLY A 164 -2.17 2.96 15.98
N SER A 165 -1.80 4.25 15.96
CA SER A 165 -1.79 5.12 14.76
C SER A 165 -0.58 4.92 13.84
N THR A 166 0.25 3.93 14.08
CA THR A 166 1.36 3.59 13.16
C THR A 166 0.81 2.81 11.98
N GLN A 167 1.20 3.18 10.76
CA GLN A 167 0.84 2.41 9.56
C GLN A 167 1.50 1.04 9.58
N ILE A 168 0.76 -0.01 9.19
CA ILE A 168 1.26 -1.39 9.18
C ILE A 168 2.41 -1.59 8.20
N SER A 169 2.44 -0.85 7.11
CA SER A 169 3.55 -0.83 6.14
C SER A 169 4.87 -0.39 6.78
N GLN A 170 4.83 0.66 7.61
CA GLN A 170 5.99 1.16 8.36
C GLN A 170 6.42 0.16 9.44
N LEU A 171 5.45 -0.41 10.18
CA LEU A 171 5.73 -1.44 11.19
C LEU A 171 6.39 -2.66 10.56
N LEU A 172 5.88 -3.14 9.42
CA LEU A 172 6.45 -4.27 8.69
C LEU A 172 7.90 -4.01 8.26
N ARG A 173 8.19 -2.80 7.78
CA ARG A 173 9.57 -2.40 7.43
C ARG A 173 10.49 -2.49 8.65
N THR A 174 10.07 -1.92 9.78
CA THR A 174 10.84 -1.94 11.03
C THR A 174 11.09 -3.36 11.54
N LEU A 175 10.06 -4.21 11.51
CA LEU A 175 10.19 -5.62 11.88
C LEU A 175 11.18 -6.39 10.99
N ARG A 176 11.17 -6.12 9.69
CA ARG A 176 12.13 -6.74 8.75
C ARG A 176 13.55 -6.29 8.99
N GLU A 177 13.77 -5.01 9.26
CA GLU A 177 15.09 -4.45 9.54
C GLU A 177 15.68 -5.03 10.84
N GLN A 178 14.85 -5.23 11.87
CA GLN A 178 15.30 -5.81 13.15
C GLN A 178 15.59 -7.32 13.09
N HIS A 179 14.97 -8.05 12.18
CA HIS A 179 15.27 -9.48 11.98
C HIS A 179 16.54 -9.75 11.19
N HIS A 180 17.20 -8.73 10.65
CA HIS A 180 18.47 -8.85 9.95
C HIS A 180 19.70 -8.60 10.84
N HIS A 181 19.47 -8.40 12.13
CA HIS A 181 20.51 -8.36 13.17
C HIS A 181 20.25 -9.48 14.18
#